data_1d935ead994407ea8b30c42a71874aa8
#
_entry.id   1d935ead994407ea8b30c42a71874aa8
#
_cell.length_a   1.000
_cell.length_b   1.000
_cell.length_c   1.000
_cell.angle_alpha   90.00
_cell.angle_beta   90.00
_cell.angle_gamma   90.00
#
_symmetry.space_group_name_H-M   'P 1'
#
loop_
_entity.id
_entity.type
_entity.pdbx_description
1 polymer ?
#
loop_
_entity_poly.entity_id
_entity_poly.type
_entity_poly.pdbx_seq_one_letter_code
_entity_poly.pdbx_strand_id
1 'polypeptide(L)'
;ALAAGAVIGLERTVHGHPAGFRTHALVCLACSLLMLMTSYQSHWLHDAPVGSIGADTSRMAQGIVTGIGFLGAGVIFKEGMTIRGLTTAASIWTTAAIGILLGLGFYFPALLGTGLMLGVLTLFNSIEMRLPRDSYAQYHVSFDRNDIMPEDQVRRLVADHGFEIANMSYRITPTGLFEYRMDIRTTRDPDRTADLAETLRKSEMVREFRISTTGN
;
A
#
# COMPACT_ATOMS: atom_id res chain seq x y z
N ALA A 1 23.19 -8.20 7.72
CA ALA A 1 21.88 -7.56 7.98
C ALA A 1 21.74 -6.26 7.19
N LEU A 2 22.62 -5.29 7.43
CA LEU A 2 22.54 -3.97 6.76
C LEU A 2 22.47 -4.10 5.22
N ALA A 3 23.35 -4.90 4.62
CA ALA A 3 23.40 -5.09 3.16
C ALA A 3 22.10 -5.73 2.62
N ALA A 4 21.56 -6.75 3.28
CA ALA A 4 20.32 -7.40 2.87
C ALA A 4 19.13 -6.42 2.91
N GLY A 5 18.97 -5.71 4.04
CA GLY A 5 17.94 -4.67 4.16
C GLY A 5 18.12 -3.54 3.16
N ALA A 6 19.37 -3.13 2.89
CA ALA A 6 19.69 -2.09 1.93
C ALA A 6 19.30 -2.48 0.49
N VAL A 7 19.61 -3.69 0.05
CA VAL A 7 19.27 -4.17 -1.31
C VAL A 7 17.75 -4.26 -1.49
N ILE A 8 17.01 -4.78 -0.49
CA ILE A 8 15.55 -4.80 -0.50
C ILE A 8 15.00 -3.38 -0.57
N GLY A 9 15.49 -2.49 0.31
CA GLY A 9 15.02 -1.11 0.37
C GLY A 9 15.39 -0.29 -0.87
N LEU A 10 16.46 -0.65 -1.58
CA LEU A 10 16.85 -0.02 -2.85
C LEU A 10 15.79 -0.28 -3.92
N GLU A 11 15.33 -1.53 -4.06
CA GLU A 11 14.22 -1.90 -4.95
C GLU A 11 12.99 -1.04 -4.67
N ARG A 12 12.62 -0.90 -3.38
CA ARG A 12 11.47 -0.10 -2.96
C ARG A 12 11.63 1.39 -3.28
N THR A 13 12.84 1.93 -3.11
CA THR A 13 13.15 3.33 -3.43
C THR A 13 13.06 3.60 -4.93
N VAL A 14 13.64 2.70 -5.75
CA VAL A 14 13.61 2.85 -7.21
C VAL A 14 12.18 2.85 -7.75
N HIS A 15 11.29 2.08 -7.14
CA HIS A 15 9.88 2.01 -7.53
C HIS A 15 8.98 3.01 -6.79
N GLY A 16 9.53 3.98 -6.07
CA GLY A 16 8.79 5.11 -5.46
C GLY A 16 7.91 4.75 -4.28
N HIS A 17 8.20 3.65 -3.57
CA HIS A 17 7.40 3.22 -2.42
C HIS A 17 7.77 3.97 -1.12
N PRO A 18 6.81 4.18 -0.17
CA PRO A 18 7.02 5.01 1.02
C PRO A 18 8.15 4.53 1.94
N ALA A 19 8.27 3.22 2.17
CA ALA A 19 9.37 2.63 2.93
C ALA A 19 10.46 2.17 1.96
N GLY A 20 11.58 2.89 1.93
CA GLY A 20 12.67 2.66 1.00
C GLY A 20 13.95 2.15 1.69
N PHE A 21 15.09 2.51 1.10
CA PHE A 21 16.44 2.07 1.45
C PHE A 21 16.74 2.17 2.95
N ARG A 22 16.54 3.34 3.56
CA ARG A 22 16.88 3.58 4.97
C ARG A 22 16.01 2.74 5.91
N THR A 23 14.73 2.65 5.64
CA THR A 23 13.78 1.94 6.48
C THR A 23 14.11 0.45 6.55
N HIS A 24 14.27 -0.22 5.40
CA HIS A 24 14.57 -1.64 5.35
C HIS A 24 15.96 -1.96 5.91
N ALA A 25 16.98 -1.14 5.63
CA ALA A 25 18.31 -1.30 6.18
C ALA A 25 18.31 -1.23 7.72
N LEU A 26 17.62 -0.24 8.29
CA LEU A 26 17.55 -0.06 9.76
C LEU A 26 16.72 -1.16 10.42
N VAL A 27 15.59 -1.57 9.83
CA VAL A 27 14.76 -2.67 10.37
C VAL A 27 15.56 -3.98 10.39
N CYS A 28 16.20 -4.34 9.28
CA CYS A 28 17.00 -5.56 9.20
C CYS A 28 18.15 -5.55 10.22
N LEU A 29 18.86 -4.43 10.31
CA LEU A 29 19.97 -4.25 11.26
C LEU A 29 19.49 -4.35 12.70
N ALA A 30 18.43 -3.63 13.08
CA ALA A 30 17.88 -3.62 14.43
C ALA A 30 17.43 -5.02 14.88
N CYS A 31 16.70 -5.74 14.02
CA CYS A 31 16.27 -7.12 14.30
C CYS A 31 17.46 -8.06 14.47
N SER A 32 18.50 -7.93 13.65
CA SER A 32 19.73 -8.71 13.75
C SER A 32 20.49 -8.44 15.05
N LEU A 33 20.60 -7.16 15.46
CA LEU A 33 21.26 -6.77 16.71
C LEU A 33 20.52 -7.31 17.93
N LEU A 34 19.19 -7.23 17.96
CA LEU A 34 18.37 -7.76 19.06
C LEU A 34 18.53 -9.28 19.19
N MET A 35 18.58 -10.02 18.06
CA MET A 35 18.81 -11.45 18.09
C MET A 35 20.23 -11.80 18.51
N LEU A 36 21.25 -11.05 18.07
CA LEU A 36 22.63 -11.23 18.52
C LEU A 36 22.73 -11.05 20.04
N MET A 37 22.09 -10.04 20.61
CA MET A 37 22.09 -9.82 22.05
C MET A 37 21.59 -11.04 22.80
N THR A 38 20.55 -11.72 22.32
CA THR A 38 20.01 -12.92 22.92
C THR A 38 20.93 -14.15 22.71
N SER A 39 21.50 -14.30 21.51
CA SER A 39 22.38 -15.42 21.17
C SER A 39 23.69 -15.39 21.96
N TYR A 40 24.19 -14.20 22.31
CA TYR A 40 25.43 -13.99 23.06
C TYR A 40 25.19 -13.72 24.56
N GLN A 41 24.02 -14.08 25.10
CA GLN A 41 23.63 -13.80 26.47
C GLN A 41 24.62 -14.33 27.50
N SER A 42 25.23 -15.53 27.30
CA SER A 42 26.23 -16.12 28.16
C SER A 42 27.51 -15.28 28.29
N HIS A 43 27.79 -14.36 27.35
CA HIS A 43 29.01 -13.55 27.36
C HIS A 43 28.91 -12.33 28.24
N TRP A 44 27.69 -11.84 28.53
CA TRP A 44 27.49 -10.63 29.32
C TRP A 44 26.78 -10.84 30.66
N LEU A 45 26.30 -12.06 30.91
CA LEU A 45 25.75 -12.50 32.18
C LEU A 45 26.72 -13.45 32.90
N HIS A 46 27.88 -12.94 33.29
CA HIS A 46 28.97 -13.77 33.87
C HIS A 46 28.66 -14.36 35.22
N ASP A 47 27.80 -13.71 36.04
CA ASP A 47 27.54 -14.09 37.44
C ASP A 47 26.22 -14.85 37.64
N ALA A 48 25.56 -15.27 36.58
CA ALA A 48 24.30 -15.99 36.73
C ALA A 48 24.55 -17.49 36.95
N PRO A 49 23.83 -18.15 37.88
CA PRO A 49 23.99 -19.60 38.14
C PRO A 49 23.79 -20.41 36.88
N VAL A 50 24.66 -21.43 36.69
CA VAL A 50 24.55 -22.34 35.55
C VAL A 50 23.16 -22.99 35.56
N GLY A 51 22.40 -22.81 34.50
CA GLY A 51 21.04 -23.33 34.36
C GLY A 51 19.90 -22.35 34.71
N SER A 52 20.21 -21.15 35.29
CA SER A 52 19.20 -20.15 35.60
C SER A 52 18.86 -19.25 34.41
N ILE A 53 19.65 -19.27 33.33
CA ILE A 53 19.50 -18.43 32.15
C ILE A 53 19.20 -19.34 30.97
N GLY A 54 17.93 -19.56 30.75
CA GLY A 54 17.41 -20.05 29.47
C GLY A 54 16.87 -18.85 28.70
N ALA A 55 17.76 -18.11 28.02
CA ALA A 55 17.26 -17.13 27.05
C ALA A 55 16.53 -17.87 25.95
N ASP A 56 15.24 -17.83 26.03
CA ASP A 56 14.38 -18.32 24.97
C ASP A 56 14.45 -17.35 23.77
N THR A 57 15.31 -17.67 22.80
CA THR A 57 15.46 -16.88 21.56
C THR A 57 14.14 -16.72 20.83
N SER A 58 13.18 -17.64 21.03
CA SER A 58 11.86 -17.56 20.44
C SER A 58 11.04 -16.41 21.01
N ARG A 59 11.19 -16.11 22.30
CA ARG A 59 10.52 -14.96 22.93
C ARG A 59 11.01 -13.64 22.39
N MET A 60 12.31 -13.50 22.14
CA MET A 60 12.85 -12.28 21.52
C MET A 60 12.32 -12.14 20.09
N ALA A 61 12.32 -13.21 19.30
CA ALA A 61 11.77 -13.21 17.97
C ALA A 61 10.28 -12.83 17.96
N GLN A 62 9.47 -13.38 18.89
CA GLN A 62 8.06 -13.02 19.05
C GLN A 62 7.89 -11.53 19.37
N GLY A 63 8.72 -10.98 20.27
CA GLY A 63 8.71 -9.56 20.60
C GLY A 63 9.02 -8.68 19.38
N ILE A 64 10.03 -9.05 18.60
CA ILE A 64 10.39 -8.35 17.36
C ILE A 64 9.22 -8.39 16.37
N VAL A 65 8.67 -9.59 16.09
CA VAL A 65 7.56 -9.77 15.15
C VAL A 65 6.31 -8.97 15.56
N THR A 66 6.01 -8.96 16.87
CA THR A 66 4.91 -8.16 17.42
C THR A 66 5.16 -6.66 17.23
N GLY A 67 6.38 -6.19 17.55
CA GLY A 67 6.75 -4.77 17.42
C GLY A 67 6.74 -4.29 15.95
N ILE A 68 7.19 -5.13 15.02
CA ILE A 68 7.14 -4.82 13.59
C ILE A 68 5.71 -4.74 13.07
N GLY A 69 4.76 -5.44 13.69
CA GLY A 69 3.34 -5.30 13.39
C GLY A 69 2.84 -3.85 13.54
N PHE A 70 3.33 -3.12 14.52
CA PHE A 70 3.02 -1.69 14.71
C PHE A 70 3.54 -0.82 13.54
N LEU A 71 4.79 -1.02 13.12
CA LEU A 71 5.34 -0.32 11.95
C LEU A 71 4.59 -0.69 10.66
N GLY A 72 4.25 -1.98 10.49
CA GLY A 72 3.44 -2.44 9.37
C GLY A 72 2.07 -1.78 9.33
N ALA A 73 1.38 -1.70 10.46
CA ALA A 73 0.10 -1.01 10.55
C ALA A 73 0.22 0.50 10.22
N GLY A 74 1.32 1.15 10.65
CA GLY A 74 1.58 2.56 10.40
C GLY A 74 1.79 2.95 8.92
N VAL A 75 2.08 1.99 8.05
CA VAL A 75 2.25 2.25 6.60
C VAL A 75 1.04 1.87 5.77
N ILE A 76 0.01 1.28 6.38
CA ILE A 76 -1.25 0.94 5.71
C ILE A 76 -2.24 2.08 5.93
N PHE A 77 -2.75 2.64 4.86
CA PHE A 77 -3.76 3.69 4.93
C PHE A 77 -4.82 3.53 3.84
N LYS A 78 -6.01 4.05 4.13
CA LYS A 78 -7.13 4.05 3.19
C LYS A 78 -7.20 5.40 2.47
N GLU A 79 -7.17 5.36 1.16
CA GLU A 79 -7.35 6.52 0.29
C GLU A 79 -8.58 6.29 -0.61
N GLY A 80 -9.69 6.95 -0.28
CA GLY A 80 -10.97 6.71 -0.94
C GLY A 80 -11.45 5.27 -0.75
N MET A 81 -11.63 4.53 -1.84
CA MET A 81 -12.03 3.12 -1.85
C MET A 81 -10.82 2.15 -1.88
N THR A 82 -9.61 2.66 -1.98
CA THR A 82 -8.39 1.85 -2.13
C THR A 82 -7.62 1.80 -0.82
N ILE A 83 -7.08 0.63 -0.47
CA ILE A 83 -6.15 0.44 0.65
C ILE A 83 -4.74 0.40 0.07
N ARG A 84 -3.87 1.29 0.54
CA ARG A 84 -2.46 1.38 0.15
C ARG A 84 -1.54 0.92 1.25
N GLY A 85 -0.31 0.54 0.89
CA GLY A 85 0.74 0.19 1.84
C GLY A 85 0.78 -1.27 2.28
N LEU A 86 -0.13 -2.15 1.78
CA LEU A 86 -0.14 -3.58 2.15
C LEU A 86 1.17 -4.28 1.78
N THR A 87 1.65 -4.13 0.55
CA THR A 87 2.93 -4.70 0.10
C THR A 87 4.10 -4.10 0.87
N THR A 88 4.05 -2.81 1.20
CA THR A 88 5.07 -2.12 2.00
C THR A 88 5.11 -2.70 3.42
N ALA A 89 3.97 -2.92 4.06
CA ALA A 89 3.89 -3.55 5.37
C ALA A 89 4.45 -4.99 5.35
N ALA A 90 4.07 -5.78 4.35
CA ALA A 90 4.59 -7.13 4.16
C ALA A 90 6.11 -7.15 3.91
N SER A 91 6.63 -6.17 3.15
CA SER A 91 8.07 -6.05 2.90
C SER A 91 8.86 -5.71 4.16
N ILE A 92 8.37 -4.80 4.99
CA ILE A 92 8.98 -4.46 6.29
C ILE A 92 9.00 -5.70 7.19
N TRP A 93 7.88 -6.43 7.27
CA TRP A 93 7.75 -7.63 8.09
C TRP A 93 8.73 -8.74 7.65
N THR A 94 8.82 -9.00 6.34
CA THR A 94 9.76 -9.98 5.78
C THR A 94 11.21 -9.55 5.99
N THR A 95 11.53 -8.27 5.88
CA THR A 95 12.88 -7.74 6.16
C THR A 95 13.27 -7.95 7.62
N ALA A 96 12.33 -7.82 8.56
CA ALA A 96 12.58 -8.13 9.97
C ALA A 96 12.87 -9.61 10.18
N ALA A 97 12.13 -10.51 9.53
CA ALA A 97 12.39 -11.95 9.58
C ALA A 97 13.78 -12.31 9.05
N ILE A 98 14.21 -11.67 7.95
CA ILE A 98 15.57 -11.82 7.42
C ILE A 98 16.61 -11.32 8.44
N GLY A 99 16.34 -10.20 9.09
CA GLY A 99 17.20 -9.67 10.17
C GLY A 99 17.34 -10.64 11.34
N ILE A 100 16.24 -11.27 11.76
CA ILE A 100 16.24 -12.33 12.80
C ILE A 100 17.14 -13.49 12.39
N LEU A 101 16.98 -14.02 11.17
CA LEU A 101 17.79 -15.12 10.66
C LEU A 101 19.28 -14.76 10.64
N LEU A 102 19.64 -13.55 10.22
CA LEU A 102 21.02 -13.09 10.19
C LEU A 102 21.61 -12.92 11.59
N GLY A 103 20.82 -12.46 12.56
CA GLY A 103 21.22 -12.37 13.96
C GLY A 103 21.44 -13.73 14.63
N LEU A 104 20.73 -14.76 14.17
CA LEU A 104 20.93 -16.15 14.61
C LEU A 104 22.07 -16.88 13.88
N GLY A 105 22.68 -16.26 12.86
CA GLY A 105 23.73 -16.89 12.05
C GLY A 105 23.21 -17.80 10.92
N PHE A 106 21.89 -17.80 10.64
CA PHE A 106 21.30 -18.57 9.55
C PHE A 106 21.46 -17.82 8.21
N TYR A 107 22.71 -17.73 7.73
CA TYR A 107 23.04 -16.94 6.54
C TYR A 107 22.43 -17.48 5.25
N PHE A 108 22.41 -18.80 5.05
CA PHE A 108 21.84 -19.40 3.84
C PHE A 108 20.32 -19.17 3.74
N PRO A 109 19.49 -19.46 4.75
CA PRO A 109 18.07 -19.10 4.72
C PRO A 109 17.81 -17.60 4.56
N ALA A 110 18.63 -16.75 5.16
CA ALA A 110 18.50 -15.30 5.04
C ALA A 110 18.81 -14.83 3.61
N LEU A 111 19.84 -15.37 2.98
CA LEU A 111 20.19 -15.04 1.59
C LEU A 111 19.10 -15.51 0.62
N LEU A 112 18.62 -16.76 0.82
CA LEU A 112 17.51 -17.30 0.04
C LEU A 112 16.24 -16.45 0.20
N GLY A 113 15.87 -16.10 1.45
CA GLY A 113 14.74 -15.25 1.75
C GLY A 113 14.84 -13.86 1.10
N THR A 114 16.06 -13.27 1.11
CA THR A 114 16.33 -12.00 0.44
C THR A 114 16.13 -12.12 -1.07
N GLY A 115 16.67 -13.17 -1.70
CA GLY A 115 16.50 -13.41 -3.13
C GLY A 115 15.05 -13.66 -3.54
N LEU A 116 14.32 -14.47 -2.77
CA LEU A 116 12.89 -14.72 -3.00
C LEU A 116 12.07 -13.45 -2.85
N MET A 117 12.33 -12.67 -1.81
CA MET A 117 11.63 -11.39 -1.60
C MET A 117 11.86 -10.43 -2.76
N LEU A 118 13.09 -10.28 -3.23
CA LEU A 118 13.39 -9.45 -4.40
C LEU A 118 12.68 -9.98 -5.65
N GLY A 119 12.68 -11.30 -5.84
CA GLY A 119 11.94 -11.96 -6.93
C GLY A 119 10.44 -11.63 -6.90
N VAL A 120 9.81 -11.71 -5.74
CA VAL A 120 8.39 -11.34 -5.58
C VAL A 120 8.15 -9.87 -5.89
N LEU A 121 8.98 -8.98 -5.34
CA LEU A 121 8.79 -7.53 -5.51
C LEU A 121 9.00 -7.07 -6.96
N THR A 122 9.95 -7.66 -7.69
CA THR A 122 10.26 -7.28 -9.07
C THR A 122 9.41 -8.02 -10.10
N LEU A 123 9.33 -9.36 -9.98
CA LEU A 123 8.66 -10.19 -10.98
C LEU A 123 7.14 -10.03 -10.94
N PHE A 124 6.55 -10.02 -9.74
CA PHE A 124 5.10 -9.91 -9.59
C PHE A 124 4.60 -8.52 -9.98
N ASN A 125 5.38 -7.47 -9.75
CA ASN A 125 5.06 -6.14 -10.26
C ASN A 125 4.98 -6.14 -11.81
N SER A 126 5.93 -6.82 -12.48
CA SER A 126 5.93 -6.94 -13.94
C SER A 126 4.74 -7.75 -14.48
N ILE A 127 4.31 -8.78 -13.74
CA ILE A 127 3.12 -9.58 -14.08
C ILE A 127 1.86 -8.75 -13.84
N GLU A 128 1.79 -8.05 -12.72
CA GLU A 128 0.64 -7.24 -12.32
C GLU A 128 0.37 -6.09 -13.31
N MET A 129 1.41 -5.49 -13.89
CA MET A 129 1.26 -4.47 -14.94
C MET A 129 0.65 -5.02 -16.24
N ARG A 130 0.69 -6.34 -16.48
CA ARG A 130 0.09 -6.98 -17.65
C ARG A 130 -1.33 -7.46 -17.42
N LEU A 131 -1.79 -7.48 -16.18
CA LEU A 131 -3.17 -7.86 -15.84
C LEU A 131 -4.09 -6.67 -16.07
N PRO A 132 -5.29 -6.90 -16.62
CA PRO A 132 -6.29 -5.84 -16.73
C PRO A 132 -6.65 -5.37 -15.32
N ARG A 133 -6.35 -4.12 -15.00
CA ARG A 133 -6.70 -3.50 -13.72
C ARG A 133 -8.02 -2.77 -13.85
N ASP A 134 -8.89 -2.96 -12.88
CA ASP A 134 -10.03 -2.08 -12.68
C ASP A 134 -9.49 -0.71 -12.22
N SER A 135 -9.67 0.30 -13.03
CA SER A 135 -9.36 1.69 -12.64
C SER A 135 -10.58 2.30 -11.99
N TYR A 136 -10.39 2.84 -10.80
CA TYR A 136 -11.45 3.58 -10.11
C TYR A 136 -11.19 5.08 -10.27
N ALA A 137 -12.24 5.82 -10.52
CA ALA A 137 -12.21 7.28 -10.55
C ALA A 137 -13.35 7.84 -9.72
N GLN A 138 -13.08 8.93 -9.01
CA GLN A 138 -14.10 9.67 -8.30
C GLN A 138 -14.63 10.77 -9.19
N TYR A 139 -15.93 10.74 -9.38
CA TYR A 139 -16.69 11.69 -10.16
C TYR A 139 -17.58 12.53 -9.27
N HIS A 140 -17.48 13.84 -9.45
CA HIS A 140 -18.37 14.80 -8.82
C HIS A 140 -18.96 15.64 -9.93
N VAL A 141 -20.28 15.69 -10.01
CA VAL A 141 -21.00 16.53 -10.97
C VAL A 141 -22.08 17.31 -10.23
N SER A 142 -22.08 18.63 -10.38
CA SER A 142 -22.98 19.55 -9.68
C SER A 142 -23.92 20.25 -10.64
N PHE A 143 -25.18 20.35 -10.23
CA PHE A 143 -26.30 20.92 -10.96
C PHE A 143 -26.94 22.05 -10.17
N ASP A 144 -27.64 22.95 -10.86
CA ASP A 144 -28.55 23.87 -10.18
C ASP A 144 -29.72 23.10 -9.55
N ARG A 145 -30.20 23.53 -8.38
CA ARG A 145 -31.31 22.86 -7.68
C ARG A 145 -32.61 22.79 -8.49
N ASN A 146 -32.81 23.72 -9.38
CA ASN A 146 -34.01 23.82 -10.22
C ASN A 146 -33.87 23.10 -11.56
N ASP A 147 -32.63 22.64 -11.89
CA ASP A 147 -32.31 22.02 -13.18
C ASP A 147 -31.33 20.86 -12.96
N ILE A 148 -31.82 19.83 -12.26
CA ILE A 148 -31.05 18.65 -11.91
C ILE A 148 -31.23 17.59 -13.00
N MET A 149 -30.14 17.10 -13.59
CA MET A 149 -30.19 15.94 -14.46
C MET A 149 -30.69 14.71 -13.69
N PRO A 150 -31.74 14.00 -14.13
CA PRO A 150 -32.23 12.80 -13.47
C PRO A 150 -31.15 11.71 -13.35
N GLU A 151 -31.17 10.96 -12.26
CA GLU A 151 -30.18 9.93 -11.97
C GLU A 151 -30.01 8.90 -13.10
N ASP A 152 -31.11 8.50 -13.73
CA ASP A 152 -31.09 7.55 -14.84
C ASP A 152 -30.37 8.09 -16.07
N GLN A 153 -30.45 9.41 -16.32
CA GLN A 153 -29.70 10.06 -17.39
C GLN A 153 -28.20 10.13 -17.06
N VAL A 154 -27.85 10.47 -15.81
CA VAL A 154 -26.43 10.45 -15.36
C VAL A 154 -25.84 9.05 -15.47
N ARG A 155 -26.60 8.01 -15.07
CA ARG A 155 -26.17 6.62 -15.19
C ARG A 155 -25.95 6.19 -16.65
N ARG A 156 -26.86 6.58 -17.55
CA ARG A 156 -26.71 6.31 -19.00
C ARG A 156 -25.48 7.03 -19.57
N LEU A 157 -25.35 8.30 -19.28
CA LEU A 157 -24.20 9.11 -19.75
C LEU A 157 -22.86 8.49 -19.34
N VAL A 158 -22.74 8.04 -18.10
CA VAL A 158 -21.54 7.37 -17.60
C VAL A 158 -21.34 6.00 -18.28
N ALA A 159 -22.42 5.23 -18.45
CA ALA A 159 -22.38 3.92 -19.11
C ALA A 159 -22.03 3.99 -20.60
N ASP A 160 -22.54 5.00 -21.32
CA ASP A 160 -22.25 5.23 -22.75
C ASP A 160 -20.78 5.50 -23.01
N HIS A 161 -20.07 6.05 -22.02
CA HIS A 161 -18.62 6.25 -22.06
C HIS A 161 -17.82 5.02 -21.57
N GLY A 162 -18.51 3.91 -21.26
CA GLY A 162 -17.88 2.64 -20.89
C GLY A 162 -17.46 2.54 -19.43
N PHE A 163 -18.07 3.35 -18.56
CA PHE A 163 -17.85 3.30 -17.12
C PHE A 163 -19.02 2.64 -16.39
N GLU A 164 -18.73 1.96 -15.30
CA GLU A 164 -19.71 1.38 -14.39
C GLU A 164 -19.71 2.13 -13.07
N ILE A 165 -20.88 2.54 -12.59
CA ILE A 165 -21.02 3.22 -11.30
C ILE A 165 -21.04 2.16 -10.20
N ALA A 166 -19.98 2.10 -9.40
CA ALA A 166 -19.86 1.20 -8.26
C ALA A 166 -20.61 1.73 -7.02
N ASN A 167 -20.58 3.06 -6.83
CA ASN A 167 -21.29 3.72 -5.73
C ASN A 167 -21.77 5.10 -6.16
N MET A 168 -22.91 5.53 -5.64
CA MET A 168 -23.45 6.88 -5.86
C MET A 168 -23.93 7.46 -4.55
N SER A 169 -23.58 8.71 -4.30
CA SER A 169 -24.04 9.48 -3.14
C SER A 169 -24.42 10.89 -3.55
N TYR A 170 -25.27 11.53 -2.76
CA TYR A 170 -25.86 12.83 -3.05
C TYR A 170 -25.43 13.83 -2.00
N ARG A 171 -25.13 15.04 -2.42
CA ARG A 171 -24.79 16.13 -1.52
C ARG A 171 -25.36 17.45 -2.03
N ILE A 172 -25.69 18.35 -1.10
CA ILE A 172 -25.90 19.75 -1.39
C ILE A 172 -24.63 20.49 -0.97
N THR A 173 -24.00 21.19 -1.90
CA THR A 173 -22.80 21.97 -1.63
C THR A 173 -23.11 23.21 -0.77
N PRO A 174 -22.12 23.82 -0.10
CA PRO A 174 -22.31 25.08 0.61
C PRO A 174 -22.80 26.23 -0.30
N THR A 175 -22.51 26.16 -1.60
CA THR A 175 -22.97 27.10 -2.63
C THR A 175 -24.40 26.86 -3.08
N GLY A 176 -25.07 25.81 -2.55
CA GLY A 176 -26.45 25.49 -2.84
C GLY A 176 -26.65 24.60 -4.08
N LEU A 177 -25.61 24.12 -4.73
CA LEU A 177 -25.71 23.20 -5.86
C LEU A 177 -26.01 21.78 -5.37
N PHE A 178 -26.75 21.02 -6.19
CA PHE A 178 -26.97 19.58 -5.98
C PHE A 178 -25.84 18.80 -6.66
N GLU A 179 -25.14 17.97 -5.91
CA GLU A 179 -23.95 17.24 -6.35
C GLU A 179 -24.19 15.73 -6.32
N TYR A 180 -23.98 15.06 -7.44
CA TYR A 180 -23.79 13.61 -7.50
C TYR A 180 -22.30 13.31 -7.30
N ARG A 181 -22.00 12.43 -6.32
CA ARG A 181 -20.67 11.86 -6.10
C ARG A 181 -20.71 10.40 -6.46
N MET A 182 -19.90 10.00 -7.41
CA MET A 182 -19.89 8.67 -7.96
C MET A 182 -18.48 8.09 -7.91
N ASP A 183 -18.36 6.85 -7.43
CA ASP A 183 -17.17 6.03 -7.64
C ASP A 183 -17.44 5.20 -8.90
N ILE A 184 -16.68 5.46 -9.95
CA ILE A 184 -16.84 4.75 -11.23
C ILE A 184 -15.68 3.78 -11.45
N ARG A 185 -15.99 2.64 -12.07
CA ARG A 185 -15.05 1.61 -12.45
C ARG A 185 -14.95 1.52 -13.96
N THR A 186 -13.73 1.44 -14.50
CA THR A 186 -13.50 1.12 -15.90
C THR A 186 -12.53 -0.04 -16.03
N THR A 187 -12.85 -0.95 -16.95
CA THR A 187 -12.04 -2.14 -17.21
C THR A 187 -11.16 -1.97 -18.46
N ARG A 188 -11.31 -0.88 -19.23
CA ARG A 188 -10.82 -0.88 -20.61
C ARG A 188 -9.96 0.29 -21.10
N ASP A 189 -10.05 1.49 -20.54
CA ASP A 189 -9.24 2.59 -21.10
C ASP A 189 -9.29 3.85 -20.23
N PRO A 190 -8.16 4.33 -19.65
CA PRO A 190 -8.12 5.59 -18.91
C PRO A 190 -8.33 6.82 -19.81
N ASP A 191 -8.12 6.73 -21.12
CA ASP A 191 -8.26 7.87 -22.05
C ASP A 191 -9.73 8.31 -22.25
N ARG A 192 -10.70 7.44 -21.97
CA ARG A 192 -12.14 7.77 -22.03
C ARG A 192 -12.58 8.78 -20.99
N THR A 193 -11.78 9.04 -19.98
CA THR A 193 -12.02 10.07 -18.98
C THR A 193 -12.07 11.46 -19.61
N ALA A 194 -11.24 11.70 -20.63
CA ALA A 194 -11.21 12.96 -21.37
C ALA A 194 -12.49 13.18 -22.19
N ASP A 195 -13.00 12.12 -22.83
CA ASP A 195 -14.24 12.18 -23.63
C ASP A 195 -15.46 12.48 -22.77
N LEU A 196 -15.55 11.86 -21.58
CA LEU A 196 -16.63 12.13 -20.63
C LEU A 196 -16.52 13.54 -20.06
N ALA A 197 -15.29 14.00 -19.76
CA ALA A 197 -15.06 15.39 -19.31
C ALA A 197 -15.49 16.41 -20.37
N GLU A 198 -15.23 16.12 -21.65
CA GLU A 198 -15.65 17.00 -22.75
C GLU A 198 -17.17 17.00 -22.91
N THR A 199 -17.83 15.87 -22.76
CA THR A 199 -19.30 15.76 -22.81
C THR A 199 -19.94 16.56 -21.65
N LEU A 200 -19.42 16.44 -20.43
CA LEU A 200 -19.89 17.21 -19.29
C LEU A 200 -19.66 18.71 -19.47
N ARG A 201 -18.52 19.10 -20.03
CA ARG A 201 -18.19 20.51 -20.32
C ARG A 201 -19.15 21.16 -21.32
N LYS A 202 -19.66 20.38 -22.28
CA LYS A 202 -20.61 20.86 -23.29
C LYS A 202 -22.05 20.90 -22.78
N SER A 203 -22.37 20.26 -21.66
CA SER A 203 -23.72 20.23 -21.10
C SER A 203 -24.03 21.55 -20.39
N GLU A 204 -25.11 22.24 -20.81
CA GLU A 204 -25.56 23.48 -20.18
C GLU A 204 -26.10 23.30 -18.76
N MET A 205 -26.57 22.10 -18.43
CA MET A 205 -27.09 21.76 -17.09
C MET A 205 -25.99 21.61 -16.05
N VAL A 206 -24.75 21.24 -16.45
CA VAL A 206 -23.62 21.02 -15.54
C VAL A 206 -23.00 22.35 -15.14
N ARG A 207 -22.99 22.66 -13.84
CA ARG A 207 -22.37 23.86 -13.28
C ARG A 207 -20.91 23.65 -12.92
N GLU A 208 -20.63 22.55 -12.27
CA GLU A 208 -19.28 22.17 -11.86
C GLU A 208 -19.12 20.66 -12.02
N PHE A 209 -17.95 20.22 -12.40
CA PHE A 209 -17.59 18.81 -12.33
C PHE A 209 -16.13 18.64 -11.93
N ARG A 210 -15.85 17.55 -11.26
CA ARG A 210 -14.50 17.11 -10.88
C ARG A 210 -14.33 15.64 -11.18
N ILE A 211 -13.28 15.30 -11.90
CA ILE A 211 -12.87 13.93 -12.18
C ILE A 211 -11.52 13.76 -11.52
N SER A 212 -11.43 12.84 -10.55
CA SER A 212 -10.18 12.46 -9.91
C SER A 212 -9.94 11.00 -10.19
N THR A 213 -9.02 10.71 -11.10
CA THR A 213 -8.53 9.34 -11.27
C THR A 213 -7.71 8.97 -10.04
N THR A 214 -8.06 7.90 -9.37
CA THR A 214 -7.24 7.35 -8.30
C THR A 214 -6.02 6.73 -8.99
N GLY A 215 -4.99 7.57 -9.20
CA GLY A 215 -3.72 7.14 -9.77
C GLY A 215 -3.01 6.15 -8.84
N ASN A 216 -2.21 5.31 -9.45
CA ASN A 216 -1.31 4.35 -8.81
C ASN A 216 -0.51 4.91 -7.64
#